data_c2a0e39a677b7b8b41b41648486e779e
#
_entry.id   c2a0e39a677b7b8b41b41648486e779e
#
_cell.length_a   1.000
_cell.length_b   1.000
_cell.length_c   1.000
_cell.angle_alpha   90.00
_cell.angle_beta   90.00
_cell.angle_gamma   90.00
#
_symmetry.space_group_name_H-M   'P 1'
#
loop_
_entity.id
_entity.type
_entity.pdbx_description
1 polymer ?
#
loop_
_entity_poly.entity_id
_entity_poly.type
_entity_poly.pdbx_seq_one_letter_code
_entity_poly.pdbx_strand_id
1 'polypeptide(L)'
;MALNPALPPWDECRVWVIGASTGIGAATARMLLAAGARVALSARKAELLNEVAEASPRAVVEALDYTDSAQVSAAWERVRSLWNGIDLVLIVAGTHAEIRAWELTEANAMALLKTNLHGVIGTCAVVLPALLAQRHGAIGIVGSVAGYRGLPKALIYGASKAAVINFTETLYLDLHPKGLGVYLINPGFVKTPLTEHNDFKMPALITAEEAATDIVQGLRAGKFEIHFPRRFTNTLKLLRILPYRWYFALIHKSTGL
;
A
#
# COMPACT_ATOMS: atom_id res chain seq x y z
N MET A 1 -10.51 3.16 19.03
CA MET A 1 -10.66 1.71 19.22
C MET A 1 -9.89 0.98 18.13
N ALA A 2 -9.20 -0.12 18.46
CA ALA A 2 -8.64 -1.03 17.47
C ALA A 2 -9.79 -1.73 16.72
N LEU A 3 -9.67 -1.80 15.40
CA LEU A 3 -10.63 -2.51 14.54
C LEU A 3 -10.04 -3.83 14.03
N ASN A 4 -8.72 -4.00 14.10
CA ASN A 4 -8.01 -5.21 13.70
C ASN A 4 -7.50 -5.98 14.94
N PRO A 5 -7.36 -7.32 14.83
CA PRO A 5 -6.63 -8.10 15.81
C PRO A 5 -5.22 -7.58 16.02
N ALA A 6 -4.70 -7.76 17.24
CA ALA A 6 -3.32 -7.38 17.53
C ALA A 6 -2.33 -8.25 16.74
N LEU A 7 -1.34 -7.60 16.13
CA LEU A 7 -0.19 -8.28 15.56
C LEU A 7 0.77 -8.76 16.68
N PRO A 8 1.52 -9.85 16.47
CA PRO A 8 2.59 -10.27 17.39
C PRO A 8 3.59 -9.14 17.66
N PRO A 9 4.35 -9.14 18.76
CA PRO A 9 5.52 -8.27 18.92
C PRO A 9 6.41 -8.29 17.68
N TRP A 10 7.04 -7.15 17.32
CA TRP A 10 7.78 -7.11 16.05
C TRP A 10 8.91 -8.13 15.97
N ASP A 11 9.59 -8.41 17.05
CA ASP A 11 10.67 -9.41 17.14
C ASP A 11 10.20 -10.87 16.94
N GLU A 12 8.90 -11.11 17.04
CA GLU A 12 8.25 -12.39 16.73
C GLU A 12 7.50 -12.36 15.40
N CYS A 13 7.27 -11.16 14.83
CA CYS A 13 6.41 -10.94 13.67
C CYS A 13 7.11 -11.31 12.35
N ARG A 14 6.41 -12.05 11.48
CA ARG A 14 6.83 -12.45 10.14
C ARG A 14 6.08 -11.60 9.12
N VAL A 15 6.79 -10.75 8.41
CA VAL A 15 6.20 -9.76 7.50
C VAL A 15 6.68 -9.99 6.08
N TRP A 16 5.78 -9.97 5.12
CA TRP A 16 6.11 -9.92 3.71
C TRP A 16 5.77 -8.56 3.12
N VAL A 17 6.77 -7.80 2.66
CA VAL A 17 6.60 -6.47 2.06
C VAL A 17 6.79 -6.55 0.55
N ILE A 18 5.73 -6.30 -0.19
CA ILE A 18 5.71 -6.27 -1.66
C ILE A 18 5.78 -4.81 -2.12
N GLY A 19 6.81 -4.47 -2.91
CA GLY A 19 7.17 -3.10 -3.24
C GLY A 19 8.22 -2.52 -2.29
N ALA A 20 9.11 -3.37 -1.78
CA ALA A 20 10.10 -3.04 -0.75
C ALA A 20 11.38 -2.34 -1.27
N SER A 21 11.54 -2.13 -2.59
CA SER A 21 12.81 -1.65 -3.16
C SER A 21 13.08 -0.16 -2.98
N THR A 22 12.04 0.68 -2.84
CA THR A 22 12.19 2.15 -2.76
C THR A 22 11.06 2.79 -1.95
N GLY A 23 11.22 4.07 -1.63
CA GLY A 23 10.16 4.91 -1.04
C GLY A 23 9.55 4.34 0.23
N ILE A 24 8.23 4.41 0.33
CA ILE A 24 7.47 4.00 1.53
C ILE A 24 7.74 2.53 1.89
N GLY A 25 7.80 1.64 0.89
CA GLY A 25 8.02 0.21 1.11
C GLY A 25 9.39 -0.09 1.70
N ALA A 26 10.44 0.52 1.15
CA ALA A 26 11.80 0.38 1.65
C ALA A 26 11.95 0.94 3.08
N ALA A 27 11.42 2.15 3.33
CA ALA A 27 11.47 2.76 4.66
C ALA A 27 10.70 1.93 5.70
N THR A 28 9.51 1.42 5.35
CA THR A 28 8.71 0.55 6.23
C THR A 28 9.44 -0.76 6.52
N ALA A 29 10.04 -1.37 5.50
CA ALA A 29 10.79 -2.63 5.66
C ALA A 29 12.01 -2.45 6.58
N ARG A 30 12.81 -1.41 6.39
CA ARG A 30 13.94 -1.09 7.28
C ARG A 30 13.49 -0.86 8.72
N MET A 31 12.41 -0.12 8.92
CA MET A 31 11.87 0.13 10.27
C MET A 31 11.39 -1.15 10.95
N LEU A 32 10.75 -2.07 10.21
CA LEU A 32 10.32 -3.36 10.73
C LEU A 32 11.52 -4.26 11.06
N LEU A 33 12.56 -4.30 10.21
CA LEU A 33 13.81 -5.01 10.49
C LEU A 33 14.51 -4.47 11.74
N ALA A 34 14.61 -3.15 11.86
CA ALA A 34 15.18 -2.49 13.03
C ALA A 34 14.39 -2.77 14.32
N ALA A 35 13.07 -2.97 14.20
CA ALA A 35 12.23 -3.37 15.32
C ALA A 35 12.28 -4.88 15.62
N GLY A 36 13.13 -5.64 14.91
CA GLY A 36 13.35 -7.06 15.13
C GLY A 36 12.47 -8.01 14.32
N ALA A 37 11.60 -7.53 13.44
CA ALA A 37 10.75 -8.40 12.63
C ALA A 37 11.56 -9.24 11.62
N ARG A 38 11.04 -10.41 11.26
CA ARG A 38 11.49 -11.15 10.08
C ARG A 38 10.78 -10.57 8.87
N VAL A 39 11.53 -10.07 7.87
CA VAL A 39 10.93 -9.37 6.74
C VAL A 39 11.35 -10.00 5.42
N ALA A 40 10.39 -10.53 4.66
CA ALA A 40 10.59 -10.86 3.26
C ALA A 40 10.36 -9.59 2.41
N LEU A 41 11.30 -9.33 1.53
CA LEU A 41 11.37 -8.13 0.70
C LEU A 41 11.14 -8.51 -0.75
N SER A 42 10.09 -7.98 -1.37
CA SER A 42 9.80 -8.28 -2.78
C SER A 42 9.64 -7.03 -3.62
N ALA A 43 10.30 -7.04 -4.76
CA ALA A 43 10.19 -6.13 -5.90
C ALA A 43 10.94 -6.73 -7.08
N ARG A 44 10.92 -6.07 -8.25
CA ARG A 44 11.56 -6.58 -9.48
C ARG A 44 13.08 -6.57 -9.44
N LYS A 45 13.70 -5.59 -8.76
CA LYS A 45 15.17 -5.38 -8.73
C LYS A 45 15.76 -5.94 -7.45
N ALA A 46 16.44 -7.09 -7.55
CA ALA A 46 17.06 -7.75 -6.42
C ALA A 46 18.15 -6.89 -5.75
N GLU A 47 18.90 -6.11 -6.54
CA GLU A 47 19.99 -5.26 -6.06
C GLU A 47 19.46 -4.25 -5.03
N LEU A 48 18.35 -3.56 -5.35
CA LEU A 48 17.74 -2.59 -4.45
C LEU A 48 17.13 -3.25 -3.19
N LEU A 49 16.66 -4.48 -3.31
CA LEU A 49 16.16 -5.24 -2.16
C LEU A 49 17.30 -5.63 -1.21
N ASN A 50 18.47 -6.00 -1.75
CA ASN A 50 19.66 -6.29 -0.96
C ASN A 50 20.18 -5.05 -0.23
N GLU A 51 20.10 -3.87 -0.85
CA GLU A 51 20.40 -2.59 -0.18
C GLU A 51 19.44 -2.31 0.99
N VAL A 52 18.16 -2.66 0.85
CA VAL A 52 17.17 -2.51 1.92
C VAL A 52 17.38 -3.54 3.03
N ALA A 53 17.78 -4.75 2.68
CA ALA A 53 18.05 -5.83 3.62
C ALA A 53 19.27 -5.54 4.52
N GLU A 54 20.24 -4.72 4.06
CA GLU A 54 21.47 -4.34 4.81
C GLU A 54 22.18 -5.54 5.47
N ALA A 55 22.20 -6.69 4.76
CA ALA A 55 22.71 -7.97 5.26
C ALA A 55 22.08 -8.45 6.60
N SER A 56 20.89 -7.97 6.94
CA SER A 56 20.19 -8.40 8.14
C SER A 56 19.88 -9.91 8.07
N PRO A 57 20.22 -10.71 9.09
CA PRO A 57 19.86 -12.14 9.12
C PRO A 57 18.36 -12.38 9.26
N ARG A 58 17.57 -11.32 9.50
CA ARG A 58 16.12 -11.36 9.58
C ARG A 58 15.44 -10.97 8.27
N ALA A 59 16.21 -10.59 7.24
CA ALA A 59 15.70 -10.25 5.91
C ALA A 59 15.81 -11.44 4.96
N VAL A 60 14.81 -11.60 4.09
CA VAL A 60 14.82 -12.54 2.96
C VAL A 60 14.46 -11.77 1.70
N VAL A 61 15.27 -11.88 0.66
CA VAL A 61 15.03 -11.22 -0.63
C VAL A 61 14.37 -12.19 -1.60
N GLU A 62 13.18 -11.82 -2.06
CA GLU A 62 12.38 -12.56 -3.05
C GLU A 62 12.04 -11.64 -4.22
N ALA A 63 12.94 -11.57 -5.20
CA ALA A 63 12.73 -10.76 -6.39
C ALA A 63 11.59 -11.33 -7.26
N LEU A 64 10.61 -10.51 -7.58
CA LEU A 64 9.45 -10.90 -8.38
C LEU A 64 8.76 -9.71 -9.06
N ASP A 65 8.04 -9.96 -10.13
CA ASP A 65 6.98 -9.07 -10.62
C ASP A 65 5.64 -9.49 -9.98
N TYR A 66 5.12 -8.65 -9.09
CA TYR A 66 3.90 -8.98 -8.37
C TYR A 66 2.62 -8.90 -9.23
N THR A 67 2.74 -8.47 -10.48
CA THR A 67 1.66 -8.56 -11.47
C THR A 67 1.60 -9.93 -12.16
N ASP A 68 2.57 -10.81 -11.86
CA ASP A 68 2.63 -12.21 -12.30
C ASP A 68 2.25 -13.12 -11.12
N SER A 69 1.04 -13.67 -11.15
CA SER A 69 0.51 -14.50 -10.08
C SER A 69 1.32 -15.79 -9.84
N ALA A 70 2.00 -16.32 -10.87
CA ALA A 70 2.85 -17.50 -10.70
C ALA A 70 4.10 -17.19 -9.89
N GLN A 71 4.74 -16.04 -10.15
CA GLN A 71 5.88 -15.58 -9.35
C GLN A 71 5.46 -15.27 -7.91
N VAL A 72 4.30 -14.64 -7.72
CA VAL A 72 3.75 -14.36 -6.37
C VAL A 72 3.51 -15.66 -5.63
N SER A 73 2.88 -16.66 -6.27
CA SER A 73 2.60 -17.96 -5.66
C SER A 73 3.88 -18.69 -5.26
N ALA A 74 4.88 -18.74 -6.15
CA ALA A 74 6.15 -19.37 -5.86
C ALA A 74 6.90 -18.69 -4.69
N ALA A 75 6.94 -17.36 -4.65
CA ALA A 75 7.56 -16.61 -3.55
C ALA A 75 6.79 -16.80 -2.23
N TRP A 76 5.45 -16.77 -2.28
CA TRP A 76 4.60 -17.02 -1.13
C TRP A 76 4.92 -18.37 -0.46
N GLU A 77 4.98 -19.46 -1.25
CA GLU A 77 5.27 -20.78 -0.72
C GLU A 77 6.68 -20.87 -0.12
N ARG A 78 7.69 -20.25 -0.74
CA ARG A 78 9.04 -20.22 -0.17
C ARG A 78 9.08 -19.48 1.16
N VAL A 79 8.55 -18.26 1.22
CA VAL A 79 8.57 -17.42 2.43
C VAL A 79 7.74 -18.06 3.55
N ARG A 80 6.54 -18.55 3.22
CA ARG A 80 5.65 -19.21 4.19
C ARG A 80 6.28 -20.46 4.78
N SER A 81 6.92 -21.28 3.95
CA SER A 81 7.57 -22.54 4.39
C SER A 81 8.79 -22.24 5.26
N LEU A 82 9.58 -21.21 4.92
CA LEU A 82 10.78 -20.82 5.68
C LEU A 82 10.46 -20.46 7.14
N TRP A 83 9.32 -19.81 7.38
CA TRP A 83 8.95 -19.29 8.70
C TRP A 83 7.76 -20.02 9.35
N ASN A 84 7.24 -21.04 8.71
CA ASN A 84 6.04 -21.75 9.13
C ASN A 84 4.84 -20.79 9.34
N GLY A 85 4.59 -19.93 8.35
CA GLY A 85 3.49 -18.98 8.33
C GLY A 85 3.95 -17.51 8.17
N ILE A 86 2.99 -16.63 7.97
CA ILE A 86 3.18 -15.17 7.82
C ILE A 86 2.14 -14.46 8.69
N ASP A 87 2.55 -13.42 9.41
CA ASP A 87 1.67 -12.66 10.28
C ASP A 87 1.12 -11.40 9.61
N LEU A 88 1.87 -10.84 8.65
CA LEU A 88 1.47 -9.62 7.95
C LEU A 88 1.99 -9.63 6.50
N VAL A 89 1.10 -9.44 5.54
CA VAL A 89 1.43 -9.15 4.14
C VAL A 89 1.16 -7.67 3.88
N LEU A 90 2.19 -6.90 3.50
CA LEU A 90 2.08 -5.49 3.13
C LEU A 90 2.25 -5.32 1.63
N ILE A 91 1.19 -4.90 0.94
CA ILE A 91 1.21 -4.62 -0.49
C ILE A 91 1.38 -3.10 -0.66
N VAL A 92 2.62 -2.68 -0.84
CA VAL A 92 3.02 -1.27 -0.98
C VAL A 92 3.28 -0.91 -2.45
N ALA A 93 3.51 -1.92 -3.29
CA ALA A 93 3.79 -1.74 -4.70
C ALA A 93 2.69 -0.94 -5.41
N GLY A 94 3.11 -0.04 -6.27
CA GLY A 94 2.23 0.79 -7.08
C GLY A 94 3.01 1.67 -8.04
N THR A 95 2.31 2.24 -8.99
CA THR A 95 2.86 3.19 -9.96
C THR A 95 1.92 4.38 -10.11
N HIS A 96 2.46 5.49 -10.62
CA HIS A 96 1.72 6.70 -10.90
C HIS A 96 2.04 7.18 -12.31
N ALA A 97 1.01 7.67 -12.99
CA ALA A 97 1.14 8.40 -14.24
C ALA A 97 0.07 9.50 -14.26
N GLU A 98 0.48 10.72 -14.61
CA GLU A 98 -0.45 11.81 -14.89
C GLU A 98 -1.10 11.55 -16.25
N ILE A 99 -2.42 11.38 -16.27
CA ILE A 99 -3.20 11.15 -17.50
C ILE A 99 -4.38 12.11 -17.48
N ARG A 100 -4.45 12.96 -18.50
CA ARG A 100 -5.60 13.84 -18.75
C ARG A 100 -6.62 13.10 -19.62
N ALA A 101 -7.86 13.55 -19.61
CA ALA A 101 -8.94 12.89 -20.36
C ALA A 101 -8.66 12.82 -21.89
N TRP A 102 -7.97 13.80 -22.45
CA TRP A 102 -7.59 13.86 -23.87
C TRP A 102 -6.29 13.10 -24.20
N GLU A 103 -5.58 12.57 -23.20
CA GLU A 103 -4.38 11.73 -23.35
C GLU A 103 -4.69 10.25 -23.10
N LEU A 104 -5.95 9.95 -22.76
CA LEU A 104 -6.37 8.60 -22.40
C LEU A 104 -6.29 7.67 -23.60
N THR A 105 -5.57 6.57 -23.40
CA THR A 105 -5.57 5.40 -24.29
C THR A 105 -5.83 4.14 -23.47
N GLU A 106 -6.37 3.10 -24.09
CA GLU A 106 -6.52 1.81 -23.42
C GLU A 106 -5.19 1.29 -22.88
N ALA A 107 -4.11 1.43 -23.65
CA ALA A 107 -2.78 0.94 -23.28
C ALA A 107 -2.25 1.59 -21.99
N ASN A 108 -2.33 2.95 -21.87
CA ASN A 108 -1.83 3.62 -20.67
C ASN A 108 -2.71 3.36 -19.45
N ALA A 109 -4.03 3.22 -19.65
CA ALA A 109 -4.96 2.86 -18.59
C ALA A 109 -4.69 1.45 -18.06
N MET A 110 -4.58 0.46 -18.95
CA MET A 110 -4.37 -0.94 -18.58
C MET A 110 -3.00 -1.17 -17.93
N ALA A 111 -1.94 -0.50 -18.39
CA ALA A 111 -0.62 -0.58 -17.75
C ALA A 111 -0.66 -0.14 -16.28
N LEU A 112 -1.40 0.93 -15.98
CA LEU A 112 -1.55 1.44 -14.62
C LEU A 112 -2.46 0.53 -13.77
N LEU A 113 -3.59 0.09 -14.32
CA LEU A 113 -4.51 -0.82 -13.64
C LEU A 113 -3.87 -2.18 -13.36
N LYS A 114 -3.06 -2.71 -14.28
CA LYS A 114 -2.31 -3.95 -14.08
C LYS A 114 -1.44 -3.88 -12.81
N THR A 115 -0.72 -2.78 -12.63
CA THR A 115 0.10 -2.60 -11.44
C THR A 115 -0.74 -2.28 -10.20
N ASN A 116 -1.61 -1.27 -10.25
CA ASN A 116 -2.22 -0.73 -9.03
C ASN A 116 -3.41 -1.54 -8.52
N LEU A 117 -4.07 -2.33 -9.37
CA LEU A 117 -5.28 -3.07 -9.00
C LEU A 117 -5.12 -4.58 -9.22
N HIS A 118 -4.77 -5.02 -10.43
CA HIS A 118 -4.66 -6.45 -10.73
C HIS A 118 -3.60 -7.14 -9.86
N GLY A 119 -2.41 -6.55 -9.70
CA GLY A 119 -1.37 -7.10 -8.83
C GLY A 119 -1.81 -7.20 -7.36
N VAL A 120 -2.58 -6.22 -6.85
CA VAL A 120 -3.16 -6.27 -5.50
C VAL A 120 -4.13 -7.44 -5.36
N ILE A 121 -5.10 -7.56 -6.28
CA ILE A 121 -6.10 -8.62 -6.26
C ILE A 121 -5.43 -9.99 -6.42
N GLY A 122 -4.48 -10.13 -7.38
CA GLY A 122 -3.73 -11.36 -7.61
C GLY A 122 -2.95 -11.81 -6.38
N THR A 123 -2.26 -10.89 -5.71
CA THR A 123 -1.57 -11.19 -4.45
C THR A 123 -2.54 -11.65 -3.36
N CYS A 124 -3.65 -10.94 -3.18
CA CYS A 124 -4.67 -11.35 -2.20
C CYS A 124 -5.22 -12.76 -2.51
N ALA A 125 -5.52 -13.07 -3.78
CA ALA A 125 -5.99 -14.39 -4.19
C ALA A 125 -5.00 -15.51 -3.85
N VAL A 126 -3.70 -15.25 -3.93
CA VAL A 126 -2.64 -16.23 -3.56
C VAL A 126 -2.54 -16.41 -2.05
N VAL A 127 -2.52 -15.32 -1.27
CA VAL A 127 -2.19 -15.42 0.17
C VAL A 127 -3.40 -15.77 1.05
N LEU A 128 -4.61 -15.38 0.65
CA LEU A 128 -5.82 -15.55 1.46
C LEU A 128 -6.15 -17.00 1.85
N PRO A 129 -6.07 -18.01 0.97
CA PRO A 129 -6.38 -19.37 1.36
C PRO A 129 -5.53 -19.87 2.53
N ALA A 130 -4.25 -19.55 2.53
CA ALA A 130 -3.34 -19.96 3.59
C ALA A 130 -3.55 -19.18 4.88
N LEU A 131 -3.79 -17.84 4.81
CA LEU A 131 -4.11 -17.03 5.99
C LEU A 131 -5.43 -17.48 6.64
N LEU A 132 -6.44 -17.82 5.85
CA LEU A 132 -7.71 -18.35 6.35
C LEU A 132 -7.50 -19.73 7.04
N ALA A 133 -6.70 -20.61 6.46
CA ALA A 133 -6.35 -21.89 7.08
C ALA A 133 -5.54 -21.69 8.38
N GLN A 134 -4.65 -20.70 8.40
CA GLN A 134 -3.85 -20.31 9.57
C GLN A 134 -4.71 -19.72 10.70
N ARG A 135 -5.88 -19.13 10.39
CA ARG A 135 -6.82 -18.45 11.30
C ARG A 135 -6.24 -17.25 12.04
N HIS A 136 -5.12 -16.71 11.62
CA HIS A 136 -4.50 -15.50 12.12
C HIS A 136 -3.65 -14.85 11.02
N GLY A 137 -3.30 -13.59 11.22
CA GLY A 137 -2.52 -12.79 10.29
C GLY A 137 -3.32 -11.63 9.75
N ALA A 138 -2.67 -10.85 8.91
CA ALA A 138 -3.24 -9.62 8.38
C ALA A 138 -2.73 -9.30 6.98
N ILE A 139 -3.52 -8.49 6.25
CA ILE A 139 -3.15 -7.89 4.98
C ILE A 139 -3.23 -6.38 5.10
N GLY A 140 -2.15 -5.67 4.75
CA GLY A 140 -2.12 -4.22 4.61
C GLY A 140 -1.97 -3.82 3.13
N ILE A 141 -2.82 -2.94 2.64
CA ILE A 141 -2.85 -2.52 1.24
C ILE A 141 -2.70 -1.02 1.14
N VAL A 142 -1.76 -0.56 0.30
CA VAL A 142 -1.54 0.86 0.06
C VAL A 142 -2.47 1.38 -1.03
N GLY A 143 -3.48 2.12 -0.59
CA GLY A 143 -4.33 2.97 -1.40
C GLY A 143 -3.66 4.31 -1.74
N SER A 144 -4.42 5.38 -1.63
CA SER A 144 -3.98 6.79 -1.72
C SER A 144 -5.15 7.72 -1.40
N VAL A 145 -4.88 8.90 -0.90
CA VAL A 145 -5.89 9.96 -0.81
C VAL A 145 -6.48 10.34 -2.17
N ALA A 146 -5.77 10.07 -3.28
CA ALA A 146 -6.27 10.26 -4.64
C ALA A 146 -7.46 9.34 -4.97
N GLY A 147 -7.66 8.26 -4.21
CA GLY A 147 -8.81 7.39 -4.32
C GLY A 147 -10.05 7.87 -3.57
N TYR A 148 -9.97 8.92 -2.75
CA TYR A 148 -11.13 9.42 -2.00
C TYR A 148 -12.17 10.09 -2.92
N ARG A 149 -11.71 10.83 -3.91
CA ARG A 149 -12.55 11.52 -4.89
C ARG A 149 -11.71 11.98 -6.09
N GLY A 150 -12.36 12.20 -7.26
CA GLY A 150 -11.67 12.58 -8.49
C GLY A 150 -10.82 13.85 -8.34
N LEU A 151 -9.56 13.76 -8.67
CA LEU A 151 -8.59 14.86 -8.66
C LEU A 151 -8.07 15.11 -10.08
N PRO A 152 -7.68 16.34 -10.41
CA PRO A 152 -7.03 16.64 -11.70
C PRO A 152 -5.78 15.79 -11.91
N LYS A 153 -5.48 15.47 -13.19
CA LYS A 153 -4.32 14.66 -13.61
C LYS A 153 -4.31 13.21 -13.09
N ALA A 154 -5.28 12.82 -12.26
CA ALA A 154 -5.35 11.50 -11.62
C ALA A 154 -6.42 10.58 -12.22
N LEU A 155 -6.73 10.73 -13.53
CA LEU A 155 -7.87 10.06 -14.18
C LEU A 155 -7.88 8.55 -13.92
N ILE A 156 -6.84 7.84 -14.27
CA ILE A 156 -6.73 6.39 -14.05
C ILE A 156 -6.11 6.06 -12.69
N TYR A 157 -5.13 6.85 -12.24
CA TYR A 157 -4.53 6.64 -10.93
C TYR A 157 -5.57 6.76 -9.81
N GLY A 158 -6.36 7.83 -9.79
CA GLY A 158 -7.44 8.02 -8.82
C GLY A 158 -8.47 6.90 -8.86
N ALA A 159 -8.91 6.51 -10.07
CA ALA A 159 -9.84 5.40 -10.26
C ALA A 159 -9.26 4.07 -9.73
N SER A 160 -7.99 3.76 -10.01
CA SER A 160 -7.32 2.56 -9.50
C SER A 160 -7.26 2.54 -7.97
N LYS A 161 -6.95 3.69 -7.35
CA LYS A 161 -6.87 3.79 -5.89
C LYS A 161 -8.24 3.82 -5.21
N ALA A 162 -9.27 4.35 -5.87
CA ALA A 162 -10.66 4.22 -5.41
C ALA A 162 -11.13 2.74 -5.42
N ALA A 163 -10.78 2.01 -6.47
CA ALA A 163 -11.05 0.57 -6.54
C ALA A 163 -10.32 -0.22 -5.43
N VAL A 164 -9.05 0.11 -5.15
CA VAL A 164 -8.28 -0.50 -4.04
C VAL A 164 -8.91 -0.17 -2.68
N ILE A 165 -9.37 1.06 -2.45
CA ILE A 165 -10.07 1.43 -1.21
C ILE A 165 -11.32 0.58 -1.03
N ASN A 166 -12.20 0.55 -2.04
CA ASN A 166 -13.44 -0.24 -1.98
C ASN A 166 -13.18 -1.74 -1.79
N PHE A 167 -12.21 -2.29 -2.53
CA PHE A 167 -11.78 -3.68 -2.38
C PHE A 167 -11.31 -3.98 -0.95
N THR A 168 -10.51 -3.08 -0.36
CA THR A 168 -9.97 -3.28 1.00
C THR A 168 -11.06 -3.16 2.07
N GLU A 169 -12.02 -2.25 1.89
CA GLU A 169 -13.20 -2.12 2.78
C GLU A 169 -14.04 -3.41 2.77
N THR A 170 -14.32 -3.96 1.57
CA THR A 170 -15.07 -5.22 1.42
C THR A 170 -14.27 -6.40 2.00
N LEU A 171 -12.96 -6.44 1.73
CA LEU A 171 -12.08 -7.47 2.29
C LEU A 171 -12.10 -7.49 3.81
N TYR A 172 -12.15 -6.31 4.45
CA TYR A 172 -12.29 -6.21 5.91
C TYR A 172 -13.60 -6.83 6.41
N LEU A 173 -14.72 -6.52 5.74
CA LEU A 173 -16.04 -7.06 6.12
C LEU A 173 -16.07 -8.60 6.08
N ASP A 174 -15.39 -9.19 5.08
CA ASP A 174 -15.34 -10.65 4.92
C ASP A 174 -14.35 -11.33 5.88
N LEU A 175 -13.21 -10.70 6.15
CA LEU A 175 -12.11 -11.33 6.88
C LEU A 175 -12.13 -11.06 8.39
N HIS A 176 -12.64 -9.92 8.83
CA HIS A 176 -12.70 -9.59 10.25
C HIS A 176 -13.47 -10.64 11.08
N PRO A 177 -14.63 -11.16 10.65
CA PRO A 177 -15.32 -12.26 11.35
C PRO A 177 -14.55 -13.59 11.35
N LYS A 178 -13.51 -13.72 10.51
CA LYS A 178 -12.62 -14.88 10.47
C LYS A 178 -11.37 -14.74 11.33
N GLY A 179 -11.24 -13.60 12.05
CA GLY A 179 -10.09 -13.32 12.91
C GLY A 179 -8.85 -12.77 12.17
N LEU A 180 -8.99 -12.40 10.89
CA LEU A 180 -7.91 -11.82 10.11
C LEU A 180 -7.96 -10.29 10.14
N GLY A 181 -6.79 -9.65 10.20
CA GLY A 181 -6.65 -8.20 10.12
C GLY A 181 -6.61 -7.69 8.68
N VAL A 182 -7.21 -6.52 8.45
CA VAL A 182 -7.11 -5.82 7.16
C VAL A 182 -6.81 -4.35 7.41
N TYR A 183 -5.77 -3.83 6.78
CA TYR A 183 -5.32 -2.46 6.91
C TYR A 183 -5.34 -1.75 5.56
N LEU A 184 -6.03 -0.63 5.50
CA LEU A 184 -6.01 0.30 4.38
C LEU A 184 -5.03 1.42 4.71
N ILE A 185 -4.02 1.63 3.86
CA ILE A 185 -3.02 2.69 4.05
C ILE A 185 -3.23 3.73 2.95
N ASN A 186 -3.61 4.95 3.32
CA ASN A 186 -3.89 6.04 2.38
C ASN A 186 -2.88 7.19 2.55
N PRO A 187 -1.72 7.13 1.86
CA PRO A 187 -0.77 8.23 1.85
C PRO A 187 -1.33 9.48 1.15
N GLY A 188 -0.95 10.66 1.66
CA GLY A 188 -0.93 11.89 0.90
C GLY A 188 0.34 11.98 0.06
N PHE A 189 0.96 13.16 0.00
CA PHE A 189 2.23 13.34 -0.72
C PHE A 189 3.41 12.90 0.14
N VAL A 190 4.18 11.95 -0.38
CA VAL A 190 5.39 11.41 0.24
C VAL A 190 6.55 11.54 -0.76
N LYS A 191 7.68 12.08 -0.31
CA LYS A 191 8.89 12.23 -1.12
C LYS A 191 9.47 10.85 -1.44
N THR A 192 9.31 10.43 -2.68
CA THR A 192 9.73 9.12 -3.20
C THR A 192 10.04 9.25 -4.69
N PRO A 193 10.73 8.29 -5.31
CA PRO A 193 10.92 8.28 -6.76
C PRO A 193 9.60 8.37 -7.55
N LEU A 194 8.48 7.91 -6.98
CA LEU A 194 7.17 7.98 -7.60
C LEU A 194 6.64 9.42 -7.74
N THR A 195 7.00 10.31 -6.83
CA THR A 195 6.53 11.71 -6.76
C THR A 195 7.57 12.72 -7.24
N GLU A 196 8.76 12.28 -7.59
CA GLU A 196 9.88 13.15 -7.98
C GLU A 196 9.60 13.94 -9.25
N HIS A 197 8.80 13.38 -10.16
CA HIS A 197 8.45 13.99 -11.44
C HIS A 197 7.16 14.83 -11.40
N ASN A 198 6.54 15.02 -10.23
CA ASN A 198 5.36 15.87 -10.12
C ASN A 198 5.74 17.34 -10.36
N ASP A 199 5.07 18.00 -11.29
CA ASP A 199 5.32 19.39 -11.70
C ASP A 199 4.49 20.43 -10.92
N PHE A 200 3.80 20.01 -9.86
CA PHE A 200 2.93 20.86 -9.05
C PHE A 200 3.34 20.88 -7.59
N LYS A 201 2.89 21.94 -6.87
CA LYS A 201 3.11 22.04 -5.43
C LYS A 201 2.40 20.89 -4.70
N MET A 202 3.14 20.08 -3.98
CA MET A 202 2.64 18.99 -3.15
C MET A 202 2.38 19.47 -1.72
N PRO A 203 1.12 19.73 -1.34
CA PRO A 203 0.82 20.20 0.01
C PRO A 203 1.12 19.14 1.06
N ALA A 204 1.73 19.59 2.18
CA ALA A 204 2.07 18.72 3.31
C ALA A 204 2.93 17.50 2.93
N LEU A 205 3.91 17.70 2.04
CA LEU A 205 4.87 16.66 1.66
C LEU A 205 5.65 16.19 2.91
N ILE A 206 5.71 14.87 3.09
CA ILE A 206 6.48 14.20 4.15
C ILE A 206 7.55 13.28 3.56
N THR A 207 8.47 12.82 4.38
CA THR A 207 9.49 11.83 3.98
C THR A 207 8.94 10.42 3.97
N ALA A 208 9.69 9.48 3.36
CA ALA A 208 9.33 8.06 3.39
C ALA A 208 9.44 7.47 4.81
N GLU A 209 10.37 7.98 5.61
CA GLU A 209 10.61 7.58 7.01
C GLU A 209 9.46 8.03 7.93
N GLU A 210 8.96 9.26 7.75
CA GLU A 210 7.76 9.74 8.45
C GLU A 210 6.54 8.90 8.08
N ALA A 211 6.37 8.58 6.79
CA ALA A 211 5.31 7.69 6.32
C ALA A 211 5.42 6.29 6.93
N ALA A 212 6.62 5.71 6.98
CA ALA A 212 6.87 4.42 7.61
C ALA A 212 6.53 4.43 9.11
N THR A 213 6.86 5.52 9.80
CA THR A 213 6.50 5.71 11.22
C THR A 213 4.99 5.67 11.42
N ASP A 214 4.23 6.43 10.61
CA ASP A 214 2.77 6.44 10.68
C ASP A 214 2.17 5.04 10.37
N ILE A 215 2.75 4.32 9.40
CA ILE A 215 2.33 2.95 9.05
C ILE A 215 2.55 2.00 10.23
N VAL A 216 3.78 1.92 10.74
CA VAL A 216 4.13 0.98 11.82
C VAL A 216 3.33 1.26 13.09
N GLN A 217 3.13 2.53 13.45
CA GLN A 217 2.29 2.92 14.59
C GLN A 217 0.81 2.56 14.35
N GLY A 218 0.31 2.79 13.13
CA GLY A 218 -1.07 2.48 12.77
C GLY A 218 -1.37 0.97 12.79
N LEU A 219 -0.43 0.15 12.30
CA LEU A 219 -0.47 -1.30 12.36
C LEU A 219 -0.53 -1.79 13.82
N ARG A 220 0.38 -1.28 14.68
CA ARG A 220 0.39 -1.62 16.11
C ARG A 220 -0.88 -1.20 16.85
N ALA A 221 -1.47 -0.08 16.44
CA ALA A 221 -2.72 0.41 17.03
C ALA A 221 -3.97 -0.34 16.50
N GLY A 222 -3.84 -1.30 15.62
CA GLY A 222 -4.94 -2.06 15.03
C GLY A 222 -5.94 -1.20 14.24
N LYS A 223 -5.50 -0.09 13.63
CA LYS A 223 -6.39 0.80 12.86
C LYS A 223 -6.74 0.17 11.53
N PHE A 224 -8.01 0.21 11.13
CA PHE A 224 -8.40 -0.18 9.78
C PHE A 224 -7.78 0.76 8.75
N GLU A 225 -7.96 2.07 8.91
CA GLU A 225 -7.38 3.06 8.00
C GLU A 225 -6.22 3.81 8.66
N ILE A 226 -5.08 3.77 7.99
CA ILE A 226 -3.85 4.51 8.32
C ILE A 226 -3.65 5.56 7.23
N HIS A 227 -3.81 6.84 7.56
CA HIS A 227 -3.68 7.93 6.59
C HIS A 227 -2.81 9.06 7.13
N PHE A 228 -2.01 9.62 6.27
CA PHE A 228 -1.03 10.65 6.65
C PHE A 228 -0.67 11.57 5.47
N PRO A 229 -0.21 12.81 5.78
CA PRO A 229 -0.26 13.48 7.07
C PRO A 229 -1.71 13.88 7.40
N ARG A 230 -2.13 13.70 8.66
CA ARG A 230 -3.55 13.75 9.05
C ARG A 230 -4.25 15.07 8.75
N ARG A 231 -3.55 16.22 8.89
CA ARG A 231 -4.15 17.53 8.59
C ARG A 231 -4.63 17.59 7.14
N PHE A 232 -3.78 17.19 6.21
CA PHE A 232 -4.10 17.20 4.77
C PHE A 232 -5.16 16.15 4.43
N THR A 233 -4.99 14.93 4.89
CA THR A 233 -5.90 13.82 4.56
C THR A 233 -7.28 13.99 5.15
N ASN A 234 -7.42 14.59 6.34
CA ASN A 234 -8.72 14.93 6.95
C ASN A 234 -9.45 16.00 6.13
N THR A 235 -8.72 16.99 5.59
CA THR A 235 -9.32 17.98 4.66
C THR A 235 -9.89 17.30 3.42
N LEU A 236 -9.16 16.34 2.82
CA LEU A 236 -9.65 15.58 1.67
C LEU A 236 -10.86 14.69 2.01
N LYS A 237 -10.89 14.09 3.21
CA LYS A 237 -12.06 13.35 3.69
C LYS A 237 -13.28 14.25 3.85
N LEU A 238 -13.10 15.46 4.36
CA LEU A 238 -14.18 16.44 4.43
C LEU A 238 -14.67 16.84 3.03
N LEU A 239 -13.75 17.07 2.09
CA LEU A 239 -14.11 17.37 0.69
C LEU A 239 -14.87 16.21 0.02
N ARG A 240 -14.67 14.96 0.45
CA ARG A 240 -15.36 13.78 -0.09
C ARG A 240 -16.88 13.87 0.08
N ILE A 241 -17.37 14.47 1.16
CA ILE A 241 -18.82 14.55 1.46
C ILE A 241 -19.52 15.76 0.85
N LEU A 242 -18.78 16.68 0.23
CA LEU A 242 -19.38 17.86 -0.39
C LEU A 242 -20.24 17.49 -1.61
N PRO A 243 -21.38 18.18 -1.85
CA PRO A 243 -22.09 18.12 -3.13
C PRO A 243 -21.15 18.43 -4.30
N TYR A 244 -21.35 17.80 -5.46
CA TYR A 244 -20.47 17.94 -6.64
C TYR A 244 -20.24 19.39 -7.06
N ARG A 245 -21.27 20.23 -7.04
CA ARG A 245 -21.16 21.66 -7.39
C ARG A 245 -20.11 22.38 -6.55
N TRP A 246 -20.12 22.16 -5.24
CA TRP A 246 -19.17 22.78 -4.32
C TRP A 246 -17.77 22.16 -4.43
N TYR A 247 -17.72 20.84 -4.55
CA TYR A 247 -16.47 20.11 -4.72
C TYR A 247 -15.70 20.59 -5.96
N PHE A 248 -16.34 20.58 -7.14
CA PHE A 248 -15.68 20.98 -8.38
C PHE A 248 -15.25 22.45 -8.36
N ALA A 249 -16.07 23.35 -7.84
CA ALA A 249 -15.70 24.78 -7.69
C ALA A 249 -14.45 24.95 -6.80
N LEU A 250 -14.36 24.22 -5.68
CA LEU A 250 -13.20 24.26 -4.79
C LEU A 250 -11.95 23.68 -5.44
N ILE A 251 -12.06 22.54 -6.11
CA ILE A 251 -10.92 21.91 -6.78
C ILE A 251 -10.40 22.81 -7.90
N HIS A 252 -11.27 23.35 -8.77
CA HIS A 252 -10.84 24.29 -9.80
C HIS A 252 -10.11 25.50 -9.20
N LYS A 253 -10.66 26.11 -8.16
CA LYS A 253 -10.03 27.25 -7.49
C LYS A 253 -8.67 26.91 -6.87
N SER A 254 -8.54 25.71 -6.29
CA SER A 254 -7.30 25.32 -5.58
C SER A 254 -6.20 24.81 -6.50
N THR A 255 -6.54 24.31 -7.70
CA THR A 255 -5.60 23.74 -8.67
C THR A 255 -5.31 24.63 -9.87
N GLY A 256 -6.04 25.73 -10.03
CA GLY A 256 -5.88 26.65 -11.15
C GLY A 256 -6.37 26.08 -12.50
N LEU A 257 -7.24 25.09 -12.48
CA LEU A 257 -7.78 24.40 -13.67
C LEU A 257 -9.21 24.83 -13.95
#